data_a9a8fadb88d693abdef1fffec4b6e8be
#
_entry.id   a9a8fadb88d693abdef1fffec4b6e8be
#
_cell.length_a   1.000
_cell.length_b   1.000
_cell.length_c   1.000
_cell.angle_alpha   90.00
_cell.angle_beta   90.00
_cell.angle_gamma   90.00
#
_symmetry.space_group_name_H-M   'P 1'
#
loop_
_entity.id
_entity.type
_entity.pdbx_description
1 polymer ?
#
loop_
_entity_poly.entity_id
_entity_poly.type
_entity_poly.pdbx_seq_one_letter_code
_entity_poly.pdbx_strand_id
1 'polypeptide(L)'
;MSNQFPIEPWVIMALVAVELAMLLLLIAAWWRIFEKAGEPGWAAIVPIYNGLVALKIAGKPMWWILLLLIPVVGIVFGFIVIVSIAKRFGKGAGFALGMIFLFPIFYPLLAWGEAQYNPQAA
;
A
#
# COMPACT_ATOMS: atom_id res chain seq x y z
N MET A 1 33.89 16.20 -17.02
CA MET A 1 33.07 16.06 -15.80
C MET A 1 31.88 15.17 -16.00
N SER A 2 31.06 15.46 -16.98
CA SER A 2 29.88 14.63 -17.27
C SER A 2 30.23 13.18 -17.60
N ASN A 3 31.46 12.93 -18.06
CA ASN A 3 31.90 11.56 -18.42
C ASN A 3 31.96 10.62 -17.22
N GLN A 4 32.02 11.14 -16.02
CA GLN A 4 32.08 10.32 -14.81
C GLN A 4 30.73 9.69 -14.48
N PHE A 5 29.65 10.25 -15.01
CA PHE A 5 28.30 9.78 -14.75
C PHE A 5 27.64 9.37 -16.07
N PRO A 6 27.16 8.15 -16.17
CA PRO A 6 26.49 7.69 -17.40
C PRO A 6 25.14 8.34 -17.66
N ILE A 7 24.60 9.09 -16.65
CA ILE A 7 23.27 9.68 -16.74
C ILE A 7 23.39 11.20 -16.61
N GLU A 8 22.73 11.92 -17.53
CA GLU A 8 22.69 13.37 -17.49
C GLU A 8 21.90 13.84 -16.25
N PRO A 9 22.26 15.00 -15.66
CA PRO A 9 21.58 15.51 -14.46
C PRO A 9 20.07 15.68 -14.63
N TRP A 10 19.60 16.11 -15.80
CA TRP A 10 18.15 16.26 -16.03
C TRP A 10 17.42 14.92 -15.99
N VAL A 11 18.09 13.83 -16.38
CA VAL A 11 17.50 12.48 -16.30
C VAL A 11 17.34 12.08 -14.84
N ILE A 12 18.35 12.36 -14.02
CA ILE A 12 18.28 12.09 -12.58
C ILE A 12 17.12 12.89 -11.96
N MET A 13 17.01 14.17 -12.31
CA MET A 13 15.93 15.01 -11.81
C MET A 13 14.56 14.49 -12.26
N ALA A 14 14.46 14.04 -13.50
CA ALA A 14 13.21 13.48 -14.01
C ALA A 14 12.83 12.19 -13.27
N LEU A 15 13.79 11.31 -13.03
CA LEU A 15 13.55 10.06 -12.29
C LEU A 15 13.11 10.34 -10.85
N VAL A 16 13.77 11.30 -10.19
CA VAL A 16 13.38 11.69 -8.83
C VAL A 16 11.98 12.26 -8.82
N ALA A 17 11.63 13.10 -9.81
CA ALA A 17 10.29 13.68 -9.91
C ALA A 17 9.23 12.60 -10.09
N VAL A 18 9.50 11.59 -10.92
CA VAL A 18 8.58 10.47 -11.14
C VAL A 18 8.39 9.67 -9.85
N GLU A 19 9.47 9.39 -9.13
CA GLU A 19 9.38 8.66 -7.86
C GLU A 19 8.60 9.42 -6.80
N LEU A 20 8.83 10.74 -6.70
CA LEU A 20 8.08 11.56 -5.77
C LEU A 20 6.59 11.59 -6.12
N ALA A 21 6.28 11.71 -7.42
CA ALA A 21 4.88 11.67 -7.88
C ALA A 21 4.24 10.33 -7.54
N MET A 22 4.96 9.23 -7.72
CA MET A 22 4.47 7.90 -7.39
C MET A 22 4.25 7.73 -5.89
N LEU A 23 5.18 8.21 -5.06
CA LEU A 23 5.01 8.17 -3.61
C LEU A 23 3.78 8.96 -3.17
N LEU A 24 3.59 10.15 -3.71
CA LEU A 24 2.42 10.98 -3.40
C LEU A 24 1.13 10.26 -3.82
N LEU A 25 1.14 9.64 -4.99
CA LEU A 25 -0.01 8.87 -5.47
C LEU A 25 -0.32 7.71 -4.54
N LEU A 26 0.69 6.96 -4.10
CA LEU A 26 0.50 5.82 -3.20
C LEU A 26 0.04 6.27 -1.82
N ILE A 27 0.60 7.36 -1.30
CA ILE A 27 0.14 7.92 -0.02
C ILE A 27 -1.32 8.35 -0.14
N ALA A 28 -1.69 9.04 -1.21
CA ALA A 28 -3.06 9.47 -1.44
C ALA A 28 -4.00 8.27 -1.58
N ALA A 29 -3.57 7.21 -2.27
CA ALA A 29 -4.35 5.99 -2.43
C ALA A 29 -4.58 5.30 -1.07
N TRP A 30 -3.53 5.13 -0.27
CA TRP A 30 -3.65 4.54 1.06
C TRP A 30 -4.51 5.40 1.98
N TRP A 31 -4.37 6.72 1.90
CA TRP A 31 -5.21 7.64 2.64
C TRP A 31 -6.68 7.39 2.33
N ARG A 32 -7.00 7.30 1.05
CA ARG A 32 -8.39 7.05 0.62
C ARG A 32 -8.87 5.66 1.03
N ILE A 33 -8.02 4.65 0.92
CA ILE A 33 -8.36 3.28 1.34
C ILE A 33 -8.69 3.25 2.83
N PHE A 34 -7.89 3.93 3.66
CA PHE A 34 -8.14 4.01 5.09
C PHE A 34 -9.47 4.72 5.37
N GLU A 35 -9.75 5.81 4.67
CA GLU A 35 -11.04 6.50 4.82
C GLU A 35 -12.21 5.61 4.42
N LYS A 36 -12.10 4.84 3.34
CA LYS A 36 -13.13 3.89 2.94
C LYS A 36 -13.41 2.85 4.00
N ALA A 37 -12.40 2.49 4.77
CA ALA A 37 -12.53 1.50 5.84
C ALA A 37 -12.97 2.12 7.17
N GLY A 38 -13.26 3.42 7.19
CA GLY A 38 -13.67 4.10 8.42
C GLY A 38 -12.53 4.48 9.34
N GLU A 39 -11.30 4.48 8.84
CA GLU A 39 -10.11 4.83 9.61
C GLU A 39 -9.59 6.21 9.20
N PRO A 40 -8.82 6.90 10.08
CA PRO A 40 -8.28 8.21 9.71
C PRO A 40 -7.25 8.07 8.58
N GLY A 41 -7.42 8.85 7.52
CA GLY A 41 -6.53 8.80 6.37
C GLY A 41 -5.09 9.16 6.71
N TRP A 42 -4.88 10.09 7.65
CA TRP A 42 -3.54 10.50 8.05
C TRP A 42 -2.71 9.37 8.64
N ALA A 43 -3.35 8.29 9.11
CA ALA A 43 -2.63 7.12 9.61
C ALA A 43 -1.75 6.48 8.54
N ALA A 44 -2.07 6.70 7.26
CA ALA A 44 -1.26 6.18 6.16
C ALA A 44 0.17 6.75 6.15
N ILE A 45 0.38 7.92 6.76
CA ILE A 45 1.68 8.59 6.76
C ILE A 45 2.53 8.20 7.97
N VAL A 46 1.91 7.72 9.05
CA VAL A 46 2.62 7.40 10.30
C VAL A 46 3.16 5.97 10.21
N PRO A 47 4.50 5.77 10.25
CA PRO A 47 5.09 4.46 9.93
C PRO A 47 4.47 3.28 10.67
N ILE A 48 4.71 3.04 11.89
CA ILE A 48 4.21 1.83 12.58
C ILE A 48 2.68 1.85 12.73
N TYR A 49 2.10 3.01 12.96
CA TYR A 49 0.66 3.15 13.08
C TYR A 49 -0.06 2.77 11.79
N ASN A 50 0.54 3.06 10.64
CA ASN A 50 0.06 2.60 9.33
C ASN A 50 -0.13 1.08 9.33
N GLY A 51 0.85 0.33 9.80
CA GLY A 51 0.77 -1.12 9.89
C GLY A 51 -0.34 -1.60 10.83
N LEU A 52 -0.49 -0.95 11.97
CA LEU A 52 -1.55 -1.30 12.93
C LEU A 52 -2.94 -1.07 12.33
N VAL A 53 -3.14 0.05 11.65
CA VAL A 53 -4.41 0.35 10.99
C VAL A 53 -4.67 -0.62 9.85
N ALA A 54 -3.64 -0.97 9.08
CA ALA A 54 -3.79 -1.97 8.01
C ALA A 54 -4.23 -3.33 8.56
N LEU A 55 -3.68 -3.76 9.69
CA LEU A 55 -4.10 -4.98 10.37
C LEU A 55 -5.55 -4.90 10.80
N LYS A 56 -5.96 -3.77 11.33
CA LYS A 56 -7.35 -3.55 11.74
C LYS A 56 -8.30 -3.65 10.54
N ILE A 57 -7.95 -3.02 9.42
CA ILE A 57 -8.73 -3.09 8.19
C ILE A 57 -8.82 -4.53 7.68
N ALA A 58 -7.73 -5.27 7.74
CA ALA A 58 -7.67 -6.66 7.30
C ALA A 58 -8.37 -7.61 8.27
N GLY A 59 -8.70 -7.15 9.47
CA GLY A 59 -9.33 -8.00 10.49
C GLY A 59 -8.34 -8.95 11.16
N LYS A 60 -7.06 -8.62 11.17
CA LYS A 60 -6.02 -9.44 11.77
C LYS A 60 -5.66 -8.93 13.17
N PRO A 61 -5.14 -9.82 14.06
CA PRO A 61 -4.74 -9.40 15.39
C PRO A 61 -3.65 -8.33 15.37
N MET A 62 -3.71 -7.40 16.32
CA MET A 62 -2.73 -6.31 16.38
C MET A 62 -1.31 -6.80 16.67
N TRP A 63 -1.16 -7.92 17.38
CA TRP A 63 0.16 -8.47 17.68
C TRP A 63 0.92 -8.90 16.42
N TRP A 64 0.22 -9.05 15.28
CA TRP A 64 0.87 -9.35 14.01
C TRP A 64 1.86 -8.27 13.59
N ILE A 65 1.78 -7.06 14.16
CA ILE A 65 2.76 -6.02 13.87
C ILE A 65 4.18 -6.49 14.16
N LEU A 66 4.35 -7.33 15.19
CA LEU A 66 5.65 -7.90 15.51
C LEU A 66 6.15 -8.82 14.41
N LEU A 67 5.25 -9.59 13.79
CA LEU A 67 5.59 -10.45 12.66
C LEU A 67 5.94 -9.64 11.42
N LEU A 68 5.24 -8.54 11.19
CA LEU A 68 5.48 -7.67 10.04
C LEU A 68 6.84 -6.98 10.13
N LEU A 69 7.38 -6.79 11.33
CA LEU A 69 8.69 -6.17 11.53
C LEU A 69 9.85 -7.13 11.27
N ILE A 70 9.60 -8.44 11.20
CA ILE A 70 10.63 -9.43 10.89
C ILE A 70 10.79 -9.50 9.37
N PRO A 71 12.01 -9.31 8.80
CA PRO A 71 12.17 -9.14 7.36
C PRO A 71 11.50 -10.20 6.48
N VAL A 72 11.86 -11.47 6.62
CA VAL A 72 11.30 -12.52 5.74
C VAL A 72 9.88 -12.90 6.16
N VAL A 73 9.66 -13.08 7.45
CA VAL A 73 8.35 -13.43 8.00
C VAL A 73 7.36 -12.30 7.70
N GLY A 74 7.81 -11.05 7.80
CA GLY A 74 6.99 -9.87 7.52
C GLY A 74 6.47 -9.83 6.09
N ILE A 75 7.27 -10.26 5.12
CA ILE A 75 6.82 -10.31 3.72
C ILE A 75 5.65 -11.29 3.58
N VAL A 76 5.76 -12.48 4.17
CA VAL A 76 4.69 -13.49 4.09
C VAL A 76 3.40 -12.98 4.74
N PHE A 77 3.51 -12.47 5.97
CA PHE A 77 2.33 -11.96 6.68
C PHE A 77 1.79 -10.69 6.04
N GLY A 78 2.66 -9.86 5.46
CA GLY A 78 2.24 -8.70 4.70
C GLY A 78 1.39 -9.08 3.49
N PHE A 79 1.75 -10.12 2.78
CA PHE A 79 0.94 -10.62 1.66
C PHE A 79 -0.43 -11.10 2.15
N ILE A 80 -0.48 -11.79 3.28
CA ILE A 80 -1.74 -12.24 3.87
C ILE A 80 -2.63 -11.03 4.20
N VAL A 81 -2.04 -9.99 4.78
CA VAL A 81 -2.77 -8.76 5.10
C VAL A 81 -3.34 -8.11 3.84
N ILE A 82 -2.53 -7.99 2.79
CA ILE A 82 -2.98 -7.39 1.52
C ILE A 82 -4.13 -8.20 0.91
N VAL A 83 -4.02 -9.52 0.89
CA VAL A 83 -5.09 -10.39 0.38
C VAL A 83 -6.37 -10.19 1.19
N SER A 84 -6.25 -10.11 2.51
CA SER A 84 -7.41 -9.90 3.38
C SER A 84 -8.05 -8.54 3.14
N ILE A 85 -7.25 -7.49 2.96
CA ILE A 85 -7.76 -6.15 2.64
C ILE A 85 -8.51 -6.19 1.31
N ALA A 86 -7.92 -6.81 0.29
CA ALA A 86 -8.56 -6.92 -1.04
C ALA A 86 -9.91 -7.63 -0.93
N LYS A 87 -9.98 -8.71 -0.18
CA LYS A 87 -11.24 -9.45 0.02
C LYS A 87 -12.29 -8.60 0.70
N ARG A 88 -11.89 -7.80 1.68
CA ARG A 88 -12.83 -6.92 2.40
C ARG A 88 -13.32 -5.75 1.54
N PHE A 89 -12.64 -5.46 0.45
CA PHE A 89 -13.12 -4.52 -0.55
C PHE A 89 -13.84 -5.22 -1.71
N GLY A 90 -14.16 -6.49 -1.57
CA GLY A 90 -14.91 -7.24 -2.58
C GLY A 90 -14.06 -7.71 -3.74
N LYS A 91 -12.75 -7.75 -3.60
CA LYS A 91 -11.84 -8.15 -4.68
C LYS A 91 -11.30 -9.55 -4.44
N GLY A 92 -10.96 -10.23 -5.53
CA GLY A 92 -10.42 -11.58 -5.47
C GLY A 92 -8.91 -11.64 -5.35
N ALA A 93 -8.37 -12.86 -5.33
CA ALA A 93 -6.93 -13.10 -5.21
C ALA A 93 -6.16 -12.50 -6.38
N GLY A 94 -6.74 -12.49 -7.59
CA GLY A 94 -6.09 -11.88 -8.76
C GLY A 94 -5.86 -10.39 -8.58
N PHE A 95 -6.83 -9.68 -8.01
CA PHE A 95 -6.67 -8.26 -7.69
C PHE A 95 -5.59 -8.07 -6.61
N ALA A 96 -5.57 -8.94 -5.59
CA ALA A 96 -4.56 -8.88 -4.54
C ALA A 96 -3.16 -9.07 -5.10
N LEU A 97 -2.98 -9.99 -6.04
CA LEU A 97 -1.69 -10.17 -6.73
C LEU A 97 -1.29 -8.90 -7.49
N GLY A 98 -2.26 -8.25 -8.13
CA GLY A 98 -2.03 -6.97 -8.79
C GLY A 98 -1.61 -5.88 -7.80
N MET A 99 -2.19 -5.85 -6.61
CA MET A 99 -1.80 -4.91 -5.56
C MET A 99 -0.35 -5.13 -5.11
N ILE A 100 0.12 -6.37 -5.11
CA ILE A 100 1.47 -6.71 -4.69
C ILE A 100 2.48 -6.38 -5.79
N PHE A 101 2.22 -6.78 -7.01
CA PHE A 101 3.18 -6.67 -8.12
C PHE A 101 2.98 -5.44 -8.99
N LEU A 102 1.77 -4.93 -9.10
CA LEU A 102 1.43 -3.76 -9.90
C LEU A 102 0.81 -2.67 -9.02
N PHE A 103 1.40 -2.45 -7.85
CA PHE A 103 0.84 -1.56 -6.84
C PHE A 103 0.55 -0.13 -7.33
N PRO A 104 1.36 0.49 -8.21
CA PRO A 104 1.05 1.85 -8.66
C PRO A 104 -0.25 1.96 -9.44
N ILE A 105 -0.75 0.83 -9.96
CA ILE A 105 -2.00 0.80 -10.73
C ILE A 105 -3.16 0.36 -9.84
N PHE A 106 -2.96 -0.71 -9.06
CA PHE A 106 -4.04 -1.35 -8.34
C PHE A 106 -4.45 -0.63 -7.06
N TYR A 107 -3.51 0.02 -6.35
CA TYR A 107 -3.90 0.82 -5.19
C TYR A 107 -4.78 2.01 -5.56
N PRO A 108 -4.46 2.80 -6.61
CA PRO A 108 -5.39 3.83 -7.06
C PRO A 108 -6.74 3.29 -7.52
N LEU A 109 -6.76 2.13 -8.18
CA LEU A 109 -8.02 1.52 -8.58
C LEU A 109 -8.88 1.18 -7.37
N LEU A 110 -8.28 0.65 -6.31
CA LEU A 110 -9.01 0.34 -5.08
C LEU A 110 -9.47 1.61 -4.37
N ALA A 111 -8.61 2.62 -4.32
CA ALA A 111 -8.87 3.85 -3.59
C ALA A 111 -9.99 4.68 -4.23
N TRP A 112 -9.95 4.87 -5.54
CA TRP A 112 -10.87 5.76 -6.26
C TRP A 112 -11.87 5.03 -7.13
N GLY A 113 -11.86 3.71 -7.15
CA GLY A 113 -12.87 2.91 -7.81
C GLY A 113 -14.14 2.79 -6.97
N GLU A 114 -15.03 1.93 -7.41
CA GLU A 114 -16.33 1.73 -6.77
C GLU A 114 -16.29 0.74 -5.60
N ALA A 115 -15.14 0.13 -5.34
CA ALA A 115 -15.00 -0.84 -4.26
C ALA A 115 -15.37 -0.23 -2.91
N GLN A 116 -16.14 -0.97 -2.12
CA GLN A 116 -16.56 -0.56 -0.79
C GLN A 116 -16.07 -1.55 0.24
N TYR A 117 -15.70 -1.04 1.40
CA TYR A 117 -15.20 -1.84 2.48
C TYR A 117 -16.31 -2.62 3.16
N ASN A 118 -16.12 -3.93 3.30
CA ASN A 118 -17.04 -4.80 4.03
C ASN A 118 -16.26 -5.55 5.12
N PRO A 119 -16.42 -5.16 6.40
CA PRO A 119 -15.68 -5.81 7.49
C PRO A 119 -16.11 -7.26 7.74
N GLN A 120 -17.21 -7.69 7.15
CA GLN A 120 -17.71 -9.06 7.28
C GLN A 120 -17.08 -10.01 6.25
N ALA A 121 -16.51 -9.49 5.17
CA ALA A 121 -15.84 -10.29 4.15
C ALA A 121 -14.47 -10.73 4.66
N ALA A 122 -13.94 -11.86 4.23
CA ALA A 122 -12.65 -12.40 4.65
C ALA A 122 -12.70 -12.89 6.09
#